data_787cca222e03f0078e2faaca7c6f7a8c
#
_entry.id   787cca222e03f0078e2faaca7c6f7a8c
#
_cell.length_a   1.000
_cell.length_b   1.000
_cell.length_c   1.000
_cell.angle_alpha   90.00
_cell.angle_beta   90.00
_cell.angle_gamma   90.00
#
_symmetry.space_group_name_H-M   'P 1'
#
loop_
_entity.id
_entity.type
_entity.pdbx_description
1 polymer ?
#
loop_
_entity_poly.entity_id
_entity_poly.type
_entity_poly.pdbx_seq_one_letter_code
_entity_poly.pdbx_strand_id
1 'polypeptide(L)'
;MKRNKRLFFITEVIALLLIVLTGSFGFTAPTSPAQKPAYKLIFAEAAPRGVNPWLAPLLLDKIVKASGGRLQIQDMRGGEHPYALPEMLVVCSKGSLDMAIIHGLSQSGTEPWLGLMDLPFLLSGGAQELWALLNDPGFKDVRDAAWDNPLNKWNQFGLLTFGYTEYGFGGVLVNDLKDLKGKKMRASSHWIVEMLKVVGASGHNVPMNEMFTALKSGVIDGACTGLVTYQSGGLMEAAPYYTIAPYEPGLIGLTINKNSLAKLPKDLQGIILKTCALQEPVVREHFQTGYLSKGLMDSILKNYGTVRAMHPSVVANFRKLCEPLWDQWAQQVGPPAGEVLKRVKEFDRKWSESKK
;
A
#
# COMPACT_ATOMS: atom_id res chain seq x y z
N MET A 1 -25.47 -37.99 59.25
CA MET A 1 -25.81 -36.76 58.50
C MET A 1 -24.98 -36.59 57.21
N LYS A 2 -24.65 -37.67 56.48
CA LYS A 2 -23.83 -37.64 55.24
C LYS A 2 -24.45 -38.31 54.01
N ARG A 3 -25.78 -38.67 54.09
CA ARG A 3 -26.40 -39.47 53.04
C ARG A 3 -27.37 -38.69 52.12
N ASN A 4 -27.73 -37.47 52.46
CA ASN A 4 -28.68 -36.66 51.67
C ASN A 4 -28.01 -35.67 50.67
N LYS A 5 -26.69 -35.49 50.71
CA LYS A 5 -26.03 -34.59 49.75
C LYS A 5 -25.72 -35.21 48.37
N ARG A 6 -25.72 -36.57 48.29
CA ARG A 6 -25.50 -37.25 46.99
C ARG A 6 -26.77 -37.40 46.15
N LEU A 7 -27.94 -37.37 46.75
CA LEU A 7 -29.20 -37.46 46.03
C LEU A 7 -29.58 -36.12 45.34
N PHE A 8 -29.22 -35.01 45.98
CA PHE A 8 -29.50 -33.69 45.41
C PHE A 8 -28.64 -33.36 44.17
N PHE A 9 -27.41 -33.87 44.15
CA PHE A 9 -26.50 -33.66 43.01
C PHE A 9 -26.88 -34.47 41.76
N ILE A 10 -27.53 -35.62 41.95
CA ILE A 10 -27.94 -36.49 40.83
C ILE A 10 -29.22 -35.96 40.14
N THR A 11 -30.11 -35.31 40.89
CA THR A 11 -31.31 -34.68 40.33
C THR A 11 -31.05 -33.42 39.56
N GLU A 12 -30.06 -32.60 39.95
CA GLU A 12 -29.67 -31.41 39.17
C GLU A 12 -28.90 -31.74 37.90
N VAL A 13 -28.07 -32.79 37.90
CA VAL A 13 -27.36 -33.24 36.70
C VAL A 13 -28.29 -33.86 35.66
N ILE A 14 -29.35 -34.56 36.10
CA ILE A 14 -30.35 -35.12 35.19
C ILE A 14 -31.24 -34.01 34.61
N ALA A 15 -31.57 -32.98 35.38
CA ALA A 15 -32.31 -31.81 34.88
C ALA A 15 -31.50 -30.99 33.87
N LEU A 16 -30.16 -30.84 34.05
CA LEU A 16 -29.31 -30.20 33.08
C LEU A 16 -29.11 -31.02 31.80
N LEU A 17 -29.05 -32.35 31.89
CA LEU A 17 -28.92 -33.22 30.70
C LEU A 17 -30.21 -33.27 29.87
N LEU A 18 -31.40 -33.12 30.47
CA LEU A 18 -32.67 -33.06 29.75
C LEU A 18 -32.88 -31.71 29.01
N ILE A 19 -32.31 -30.60 29.51
CA ILE A 19 -32.34 -29.30 28.82
C ILE A 19 -31.39 -29.28 27.60
N VAL A 20 -30.30 -30.03 27.62
CA VAL A 20 -29.37 -30.14 26.51
C VAL A 20 -29.91 -31.02 25.37
N LEU A 21 -30.80 -31.97 25.65
CA LEU A 21 -31.37 -32.88 24.65
C LEU A 21 -32.60 -32.34 23.92
N THR A 22 -33.24 -31.26 24.42
CA THR A 22 -34.38 -30.62 23.76
C THR A 22 -34.05 -29.31 23.03
N GLY A 23 -32.82 -28.84 23.16
CA GLY A 23 -32.31 -27.57 22.57
C GLY A 23 -31.69 -27.65 21.16
N SER A 24 -31.68 -28.85 20.55
CA SER A 24 -31.06 -29.00 19.21
C SER A 24 -32.07 -29.08 18.07
N PHE A 25 -33.16 -28.32 18.15
CA PHE A 25 -33.82 -27.91 16.91
C PHE A 25 -33.06 -26.69 16.39
N GLY A 26 -32.05 -26.96 15.58
CA GLY A 26 -31.40 -25.94 14.77
C GLY A 26 -32.44 -25.24 13.92
N PHE A 27 -32.88 -24.06 14.35
CA PHE A 27 -33.42 -23.07 13.44
C PHE A 27 -32.25 -22.69 12.53
N THR A 28 -32.01 -23.46 11.47
CA THR A 28 -31.33 -22.92 10.29
C THR A 28 -32.27 -21.84 9.78
N ALA A 29 -31.94 -20.59 10.10
CA ALA A 29 -32.52 -19.45 9.40
C ALA A 29 -32.47 -19.80 7.92
N PRO A 30 -33.57 -19.67 7.15
CA PRO A 30 -33.55 -19.94 5.74
C PRO A 30 -32.46 -19.03 5.15
N THR A 31 -31.39 -19.63 4.62
CA THR A 31 -30.42 -18.92 3.81
C THR A 31 -31.20 -18.42 2.61
N SER A 32 -31.53 -17.14 2.63
CA SER A 32 -32.17 -16.49 1.49
C SER A 32 -31.35 -16.87 0.25
N PRO A 33 -31.96 -17.34 -0.83
CA PRO A 33 -31.19 -17.71 -2.03
C PRO A 33 -30.31 -16.53 -2.41
N ALA A 34 -29.01 -16.79 -2.63
CA ALA A 34 -28.06 -15.76 -2.96
C ALA A 34 -28.60 -14.91 -4.12
N GLN A 35 -28.97 -13.70 -3.83
CA GLN A 35 -29.55 -12.79 -4.82
C GLN A 35 -28.50 -12.58 -5.90
N LYS A 36 -28.86 -12.79 -7.20
CA LYS A 36 -27.94 -12.52 -8.30
C LYS A 36 -27.43 -11.09 -8.18
N PRO A 37 -26.12 -10.84 -8.34
CA PRO A 37 -25.58 -9.49 -8.27
C PRO A 37 -26.28 -8.60 -9.27
N ALA A 38 -26.87 -7.51 -8.78
CA ALA A 38 -27.55 -6.52 -9.63
C ALA A 38 -26.58 -5.53 -10.25
N TYR A 39 -25.40 -5.36 -9.62
CA TYR A 39 -24.39 -4.40 -10.03
C TYR A 39 -23.01 -5.07 -10.05
N LYS A 40 -22.24 -4.77 -11.10
CA LYS A 40 -20.89 -5.29 -11.28
C LYS A 40 -19.92 -4.13 -11.38
N LEU A 41 -18.80 -4.23 -10.65
CA LEU A 41 -17.65 -3.32 -10.74
C LEU A 41 -16.43 -4.11 -11.20
N ILE A 42 -15.62 -3.50 -12.05
CA ILE A 42 -14.32 -4.05 -12.50
C ILE A 42 -13.23 -3.38 -11.68
N PHE A 43 -12.46 -4.20 -10.98
CA PHE A 43 -11.32 -3.79 -10.20
C PHE A 43 -10.04 -4.34 -10.79
N ALA A 44 -8.98 -3.54 -10.83
CA ALA A 44 -7.66 -3.99 -11.25
C ALA A 44 -6.53 -3.37 -10.41
N GLU A 45 -5.42 -4.08 -10.41
CA GLU A 45 -4.12 -3.65 -9.89
C GLU A 45 -3.04 -4.17 -10.82
N ALA A 46 -2.08 -3.33 -11.22
CA ALA A 46 -1.00 -3.72 -12.11
C ALA A 46 0.10 -4.57 -11.43
N ALA A 47 0.11 -4.66 -10.10
CA ALA A 47 1.00 -5.55 -9.39
C ALA A 47 0.52 -7.02 -9.48
N PRO A 48 1.44 -8.00 -9.47
CA PRO A 48 1.07 -9.41 -9.38
C PRO A 48 0.22 -9.70 -8.13
N ARG A 49 -0.73 -10.64 -8.22
CA ARG A 49 -1.64 -11.00 -7.10
C ARG A 49 -0.91 -11.30 -5.79
N GLY A 50 0.28 -11.90 -5.87
CA GLY A 50 1.10 -12.25 -4.71
C GLY A 50 1.67 -11.05 -3.94
N VAL A 51 1.68 -9.86 -4.54
CA VAL A 51 2.17 -8.64 -3.87
C VAL A 51 1.17 -8.14 -2.85
N ASN A 52 -0.12 -8.13 -3.18
CA ASN A 52 -1.20 -7.68 -2.29
C ASN A 52 -2.28 -8.76 -2.09
N PRO A 53 -1.95 -9.95 -1.54
CA PRO A 53 -2.92 -11.04 -1.39
C PRO A 53 -4.04 -10.70 -0.41
N TRP A 54 -3.79 -9.80 0.53
CA TRP A 54 -4.70 -9.33 1.57
C TRP A 54 -5.85 -8.46 1.02
N LEU A 55 -5.70 -7.88 -0.16
CA LEU A 55 -6.62 -6.86 -0.68
C LEU A 55 -8.05 -7.40 -0.85
N ALA A 56 -8.21 -8.60 -1.40
CA ALA A 56 -9.53 -9.19 -1.53
C ALA A 56 -10.17 -9.48 -0.15
N PRO A 57 -9.56 -10.29 0.75
CA PRO A 57 -10.21 -10.66 2.01
C PRO A 57 -10.40 -9.49 2.97
N LEU A 58 -9.49 -8.52 2.97
CA LEU A 58 -9.61 -7.37 3.87
C LEU A 58 -10.52 -6.27 3.35
N LEU A 59 -10.79 -6.20 2.05
CA LEU A 59 -11.50 -5.09 1.46
C LEU A 59 -12.60 -5.50 0.48
N LEU A 60 -12.25 -6.11 -0.66
CA LEU A 60 -13.21 -6.37 -1.74
C LEU A 60 -14.35 -7.31 -1.28
N ASP A 61 -14.00 -8.41 -0.61
CA ASP A 61 -14.98 -9.38 -0.09
C ASP A 61 -15.89 -8.76 0.97
N LYS A 62 -15.36 -7.83 1.77
CA LYS A 62 -16.14 -7.12 2.78
C LYS A 62 -17.13 -6.14 2.15
N ILE A 63 -16.76 -5.46 1.06
CA ILE A 63 -17.68 -4.61 0.29
C ILE A 63 -18.82 -5.48 -0.28
N VAL A 64 -18.47 -6.59 -0.95
CA VAL A 64 -19.45 -7.53 -1.52
C VAL A 64 -20.39 -8.06 -0.43
N LYS A 65 -19.84 -8.52 0.69
CA LYS A 65 -20.64 -9.02 1.84
C LYS A 65 -21.53 -7.94 2.43
N ALA A 66 -21.02 -6.73 2.64
CA ALA A 66 -21.82 -5.63 3.19
C ALA A 66 -22.95 -5.19 2.27
N SER A 67 -22.81 -5.41 0.95
CA SER A 67 -23.87 -5.14 -0.04
C SER A 67 -25.01 -6.16 0.00
N GLY A 68 -24.91 -7.23 0.82
CA GLY A 68 -25.84 -8.36 0.79
C GLY A 68 -25.78 -9.16 -0.53
N GLY A 69 -24.64 -9.15 -1.21
CA GLY A 69 -24.43 -9.81 -2.50
C GLY A 69 -24.99 -9.06 -3.70
N ARG A 70 -25.52 -7.84 -3.52
CA ARG A 70 -26.01 -7.00 -4.64
C ARG A 70 -24.89 -6.43 -5.51
N LEU A 71 -23.67 -6.28 -4.95
CA LEU A 71 -22.46 -5.94 -5.69
C LEU A 71 -21.66 -7.20 -6.00
N GLN A 72 -21.12 -7.28 -7.19
CA GLN A 72 -20.03 -8.16 -7.59
C GLN A 72 -18.83 -7.29 -7.95
N ILE A 73 -17.66 -7.63 -7.44
CA ILE A 73 -16.40 -7.00 -7.87
C ILE A 73 -15.61 -8.06 -8.66
N GLN A 74 -15.44 -7.79 -9.94
CA GLN A 74 -14.55 -8.60 -10.78
C GLN A 74 -13.12 -8.16 -10.52
N ASP A 75 -12.35 -9.01 -9.85
CA ASP A 75 -10.94 -8.79 -9.55
C ASP A 75 -10.06 -9.26 -10.71
N MET A 76 -9.52 -8.31 -11.48
CA MET A 76 -8.68 -8.54 -12.64
C MET A 76 -7.18 -8.37 -12.35
N ARG A 77 -6.72 -8.62 -11.13
CA ARG A 77 -5.30 -8.60 -10.80
C ARG A 77 -4.54 -9.79 -11.41
N GLY A 78 -3.21 -9.66 -11.44
CA GLY A 78 -2.33 -10.78 -11.82
C GLY A 78 -2.20 -11.01 -13.32
N GLY A 79 -2.34 -9.96 -14.12
CA GLY A 79 -2.18 -10.03 -15.57
C GLY A 79 -3.48 -10.32 -16.34
N GLU A 80 -4.63 -10.26 -15.67
CA GLU A 80 -5.95 -10.40 -16.30
C GLU A 80 -6.41 -9.12 -17.02
N HIS A 81 -5.57 -8.09 -17.04
CA HIS A 81 -5.79 -6.84 -17.76
C HIS A 81 -4.50 -6.39 -18.46
N PRO A 82 -4.60 -5.61 -19.55
CA PRO A 82 -3.44 -5.21 -20.37
C PRO A 82 -2.72 -3.97 -19.85
N TYR A 83 -3.22 -3.31 -18.79
CA TYR A 83 -2.76 -1.98 -18.39
C TYR A 83 -1.48 -2.05 -17.55
N ALA A 84 -0.49 -1.22 -17.91
CA ALA A 84 0.72 -1.06 -17.15
C ALA A 84 0.50 -0.15 -15.92
N LEU A 85 1.40 -0.23 -14.94
CA LEU A 85 1.31 0.52 -13.70
C LEU A 85 1.14 2.05 -13.89
N PRO A 86 1.87 2.71 -14.80
CA PRO A 86 1.70 4.15 -15.07
C PRO A 86 0.36 4.52 -15.73
N GLU A 87 -0.40 3.56 -16.26
CA GLU A 87 -1.65 3.82 -16.95
C GLU A 87 -2.87 3.78 -16.04
N MET A 88 -2.73 3.20 -14.82
CA MET A 88 -3.85 2.90 -13.93
C MET A 88 -4.70 4.12 -13.58
N LEU A 89 -4.07 5.30 -13.37
CA LEU A 89 -4.77 6.55 -13.12
C LEU A 89 -5.69 6.93 -14.30
N VAL A 90 -5.13 6.90 -15.51
CA VAL A 90 -5.84 7.29 -16.72
C VAL A 90 -6.99 6.34 -17.03
N VAL A 91 -6.76 5.03 -16.96
CA VAL A 91 -7.79 4.03 -17.30
C VAL A 91 -8.94 3.99 -16.29
N CYS A 92 -8.65 4.21 -14.99
CA CYS A 92 -9.69 4.37 -13.98
C CYS A 92 -10.48 5.68 -14.20
N SER A 93 -9.80 6.78 -14.46
CA SER A 93 -10.44 8.07 -14.72
C SER A 93 -11.35 8.04 -15.96
N LYS A 94 -10.96 7.31 -17.00
CA LYS A 94 -11.79 7.15 -18.23
C LYS A 94 -12.93 6.13 -18.04
N GLY A 95 -12.96 5.38 -16.95
CA GLY A 95 -13.99 4.38 -16.68
C GLY A 95 -13.79 3.06 -17.43
N SER A 96 -12.59 2.79 -17.96
CA SER A 96 -12.21 1.46 -18.45
C SER A 96 -12.09 0.47 -17.30
N LEU A 97 -11.79 0.95 -16.12
CA LEU A 97 -11.88 0.27 -14.83
C LEU A 97 -12.80 1.08 -13.92
N ASP A 98 -13.65 0.40 -13.15
CA ASP A 98 -14.48 1.07 -12.15
C ASP A 98 -13.68 1.42 -10.90
N MET A 99 -12.80 0.52 -10.48
CA MET A 99 -11.93 0.66 -9.32
C MET A 99 -10.49 0.28 -9.69
N ALA A 100 -9.52 0.95 -9.10
CA ALA A 100 -8.12 0.66 -9.34
C ALA A 100 -7.25 0.93 -8.11
N ILE A 101 -6.18 0.15 -7.96
CA ILE A 101 -5.04 0.53 -7.14
C ILE A 101 -4.12 1.44 -7.95
N ILE A 102 -3.85 2.60 -7.41
CA ILE A 102 -2.97 3.61 -7.99
C ILE A 102 -1.74 3.75 -7.11
N HIS A 103 -0.58 3.51 -7.67
CA HIS A 103 0.71 3.77 -7.01
C HIS A 103 1.13 5.19 -7.35
N GLY A 104 1.14 6.10 -6.38
CA GLY A 104 1.42 7.53 -6.58
C GLY A 104 2.71 7.75 -7.37
N LEU A 105 3.77 7.07 -6.93
CA LEU A 105 5.11 7.13 -7.54
C LEU A 105 5.11 6.88 -9.07
N SER A 106 4.30 5.94 -9.54
CA SER A 106 4.25 5.60 -10.97
C SER A 106 3.43 6.60 -11.79
N GLN A 107 2.71 7.50 -11.13
CA GLN A 107 1.85 8.49 -11.76
C GLN A 107 2.45 9.90 -11.82
N SER A 108 3.58 10.14 -11.15
CA SER A 108 4.17 11.48 -11.03
C SER A 108 4.54 12.11 -12.38
N GLY A 109 4.81 11.30 -13.40
CA GLY A 109 5.00 11.77 -14.78
C GLY A 109 3.71 12.22 -15.48
N THR A 110 2.56 11.64 -15.10
CA THR A 110 1.23 11.95 -15.65
C THR A 110 0.52 13.01 -14.82
N GLU A 111 0.65 12.92 -13.50
CA GLU A 111 0.10 13.85 -12.52
C GLU A 111 1.21 14.25 -11.53
N PRO A 112 1.91 15.35 -11.78
CA PRO A 112 3.06 15.77 -10.97
C PRO A 112 2.74 15.98 -9.48
N TRP A 113 1.47 16.30 -9.14
CA TRP A 113 1.03 16.45 -7.76
C TRP A 113 1.19 15.16 -6.94
N LEU A 114 0.95 13.99 -7.57
CA LEU A 114 1.14 12.70 -6.93
C LEU A 114 2.62 12.41 -6.60
N GLY A 115 3.54 13.16 -7.18
CA GLY A 115 4.96 13.10 -6.89
C GLY A 115 5.36 13.64 -5.51
N LEU A 116 4.48 14.35 -4.79
CA LEU A 116 4.83 14.89 -3.45
C LEU A 116 5.34 13.80 -2.50
N MET A 117 4.63 12.69 -2.42
CA MET A 117 4.97 11.59 -1.51
C MET A 117 6.05 10.66 -2.08
N ASP A 118 6.49 10.90 -3.32
CA ASP A 118 7.62 10.22 -3.96
C ASP A 118 8.93 10.98 -3.81
N LEU A 119 8.88 12.19 -3.25
CA LEU A 119 10.08 13.01 -3.08
C LEU A 119 11.06 12.30 -2.13
N PRO A 120 12.27 11.99 -2.60
CA PRO A 120 13.19 11.16 -1.85
C PRO A 120 13.53 11.77 -0.49
N PHE A 121 13.37 10.99 0.56
CA PHE A 121 13.67 11.38 1.96
C PHE A 121 12.90 12.62 2.45
N LEU A 122 11.78 12.99 1.84
CA LEU A 122 10.98 14.12 2.31
C LEU A 122 10.48 13.89 3.74
N LEU A 123 10.07 12.66 4.06
CA LEU A 123 9.69 12.23 5.40
C LEU A 123 10.81 11.41 6.04
N SER A 124 11.30 11.84 7.19
CA SER A 124 12.42 11.20 7.90
C SER A 124 12.02 9.91 8.61
N GLY A 125 10.76 9.79 9.03
CA GLY A 125 10.19 8.63 9.71
C GLY A 125 9.54 7.61 8.77
N GLY A 126 9.66 7.79 7.46
CA GLY A 126 9.12 6.88 6.46
C GLY A 126 7.61 6.71 6.59
N ALA A 127 7.11 5.47 6.52
CA ALA A 127 5.68 5.20 6.53
C ALA A 127 4.99 5.56 7.85
N GLN A 128 5.65 5.46 8.99
CA GLN A 128 5.04 5.84 10.27
C GLN A 128 4.73 7.32 10.31
N GLU A 129 5.64 8.13 9.80
CA GLU A 129 5.44 9.58 9.68
C GLU A 129 4.38 9.91 8.62
N LEU A 130 4.41 9.23 7.47
CA LEU A 130 3.35 9.36 6.46
C LEU A 130 1.97 9.11 7.07
N TRP A 131 1.82 8.07 7.88
CA TRP A 131 0.55 7.76 8.53
C TRP A 131 0.12 8.85 9.51
N ALA A 132 1.04 9.41 10.27
CA ALA A 132 0.76 10.53 11.15
C ALA A 132 0.35 11.77 10.35
N LEU A 133 1.05 12.08 9.27
CA LEU A 133 0.74 13.17 8.35
C LEU A 133 -0.66 13.02 7.73
N LEU A 134 -0.99 11.86 7.20
CA LEU A 134 -2.27 11.59 6.55
C LEU A 134 -3.46 11.58 7.53
N ASN A 135 -3.20 11.38 8.83
CA ASN A 135 -4.22 11.44 9.88
C ASN A 135 -4.32 12.83 10.52
N ASP A 136 -3.36 13.72 10.28
CA ASP A 136 -3.41 15.08 10.81
C ASP A 136 -4.54 15.87 10.12
N PRO A 137 -5.49 16.44 10.87
CA PRO A 137 -6.57 17.25 10.30
C PRO A 137 -6.08 18.42 9.44
N GLY A 138 -4.90 18.95 9.75
CA GLY A 138 -4.25 20.02 9.00
C GLY A 138 -3.73 19.60 7.63
N PHE A 139 -3.71 18.30 7.32
CA PHE A 139 -3.27 17.75 6.03
C PHE A 139 -4.38 17.02 5.27
N LYS A 140 -5.63 17.18 5.69
CA LYS A 140 -6.76 16.56 4.99
C LYS A 140 -6.82 16.97 3.52
N ASP A 141 -6.57 18.23 3.23
CA ASP A 141 -6.50 18.78 1.87
C ASP A 141 -5.36 18.16 1.04
N VAL A 142 -4.19 17.91 1.65
CA VAL A 142 -3.06 17.24 0.98
C VAL A 142 -3.40 15.79 0.66
N ARG A 143 -4.00 15.08 1.62
CA ARG A 143 -4.45 13.70 1.42
C ARG A 143 -5.51 13.60 0.35
N ASP A 144 -6.53 14.46 0.42
CA ASP A 144 -7.63 14.46 -0.53
C ASP A 144 -7.14 14.90 -1.93
N ALA A 145 -6.21 15.86 -1.98
CA ALA A 145 -5.59 16.32 -3.22
C ALA A 145 -4.73 15.25 -3.91
N ALA A 146 -4.10 14.35 -3.17
CA ALA A 146 -3.33 13.26 -3.76
C ALA A 146 -4.20 12.40 -4.70
N TRP A 147 -5.48 12.22 -4.38
CA TRP A 147 -6.38 11.35 -5.15
C TRP A 147 -7.52 12.10 -5.82
N ASP A 148 -8.01 13.15 -5.22
CA ASP A 148 -9.16 13.94 -5.71
C ASP A 148 -8.73 15.23 -6.42
N ASN A 149 -7.45 15.45 -6.53
CA ASN A 149 -6.74 16.56 -7.17
C ASN A 149 -7.51 17.88 -7.13
N PRO A 150 -7.06 18.94 -6.43
CA PRO A 150 -7.77 20.22 -6.34
C PRO A 150 -8.01 20.89 -7.70
N LEU A 151 -7.23 20.47 -8.73
CA LEU A 151 -7.45 20.88 -10.11
C LEU A 151 -8.53 20.07 -10.81
N ASN A 152 -9.10 19.07 -10.14
CA ASN A 152 -10.20 18.20 -10.59
C ASN A 152 -10.06 17.66 -12.03
N LYS A 153 -8.81 17.33 -12.40
CA LYS A 153 -8.48 16.83 -13.74
C LYS A 153 -8.91 15.37 -13.95
N TRP A 154 -9.02 14.61 -12.84
CA TRP A 154 -9.25 13.18 -12.89
C TRP A 154 -10.65 12.82 -12.40
N ASN A 155 -11.37 12.04 -13.20
CA ASN A 155 -12.74 11.60 -12.88
C ASN A 155 -12.69 10.37 -11.95
N GLN A 156 -12.03 10.52 -10.81
CA GLN A 156 -11.92 9.47 -9.78
C GLN A 156 -12.00 10.05 -8.38
N PHE A 157 -12.24 9.18 -7.41
CA PHE A 157 -12.35 9.48 -6.00
C PHE A 157 -11.51 8.49 -5.18
N GLY A 158 -10.73 8.98 -4.22
CA GLY A 158 -9.93 8.16 -3.32
C GLY A 158 -10.79 7.51 -2.26
N LEU A 159 -10.75 6.18 -2.19
CA LEU A 159 -11.52 5.40 -1.21
C LEU A 159 -10.70 5.06 0.03
N LEU A 160 -9.41 4.79 -0.14
CA LEU A 160 -8.51 4.31 0.89
C LEU A 160 -7.06 4.58 0.48
N THR A 161 -6.24 4.94 1.47
CA THR A 161 -4.82 5.25 1.25
C THR A 161 -3.94 4.41 2.16
N PHE A 162 -2.86 3.86 1.62
CA PHE A 162 -1.85 3.10 2.38
C PHE A 162 -0.46 3.28 1.76
N GLY A 163 0.57 2.74 2.41
CA GLY A 163 1.94 2.83 1.92
C GLY A 163 2.81 1.69 2.42
N TYR A 164 3.90 1.44 1.73
CA TYR A 164 4.90 0.46 2.13
C TYR A 164 5.93 1.09 3.07
N THR A 165 6.50 0.27 3.96
CA THR A 165 7.43 0.73 4.99
C THR A 165 8.90 0.49 4.66
N GLU A 166 9.20 -0.49 3.81
CA GLU A 166 10.55 -1.04 3.66
C GLU A 166 11.08 -0.88 2.24
N TYR A 167 11.13 0.37 1.80
CA TYR A 167 11.86 0.71 0.58
C TYR A 167 13.36 0.61 0.79
N GLY A 168 14.07 0.34 -0.30
CA GLY A 168 15.51 0.20 -0.25
C GLY A 168 16.15 -0.11 -1.60
N PHE A 169 17.40 -0.48 -1.50
CA PHE A 169 18.27 -0.81 -2.64
C PHE A 169 18.50 -2.33 -2.65
N GLY A 170 17.78 -3.05 -3.51
CA GLY A 170 18.02 -4.46 -3.76
C GLY A 170 19.21 -4.67 -4.68
N GLY A 171 19.99 -5.72 -4.46
CA GLY A 171 21.19 -6.06 -5.23
C GLY A 171 22.46 -5.32 -4.79
N VAL A 172 22.36 -4.31 -3.94
CA VAL A 172 23.49 -3.50 -3.49
C VAL A 172 23.50 -3.39 -1.96
N LEU A 173 24.64 -3.62 -1.33
CA LEU A 173 24.87 -3.25 0.07
C LEU A 173 25.46 -1.83 0.11
N VAL A 174 24.67 -0.89 0.58
CA VAL A 174 25.02 0.52 0.67
C VAL A 174 25.51 0.83 2.09
N ASN A 175 26.82 0.84 2.28
CA ASN A 175 27.46 1.30 3.52
C ASN A 175 27.82 2.78 3.46
N ASP A 176 28.04 3.29 2.24
CA ASP A 176 28.35 4.68 1.93
C ASP A 176 27.72 5.02 0.56
N LEU A 177 27.42 6.30 0.29
CA LEU A 177 26.79 6.72 -0.97
C LEU A 177 27.65 6.41 -2.21
N LYS A 178 28.99 6.32 -2.06
CA LYS A 178 29.89 5.91 -3.13
C LYS A 178 29.62 4.48 -3.63
N ASP A 179 29.00 3.60 -2.82
CA ASP A 179 28.67 2.23 -3.22
C ASP A 179 27.61 2.20 -4.33
N LEU A 180 26.83 3.30 -4.47
CA LEU A 180 25.88 3.49 -5.56
C LEU A 180 26.50 4.09 -6.83
N LYS A 181 27.69 4.70 -6.73
CA LYS A 181 28.30 5.37 -7.87
C LYS A 181 28.56 4.42 -9.04
N GLY A 182 28.08 4.80 -10.22
CA GLY A 182 28.21 4.01 -11.44
C GLY A 182 27.26 2.82 -11.54
N LYS A 183 26.43 2.55 -10.52
CA LYS A 183 25.45 1.46 -10.55
C LYS A 183 24.29 1.78 -11.47
N LYS A 184 23.84 0.78 -12.21
CA LYS A 184 22.63 0.81 -13.02
C LYS A 184 21.48 0.25 -12.14
N MET A 185 20.61 1.13 -11.68
CA MET A 185 19.54 0.77 -10.75
C MET A 185 18.18 0.85 -11.43
N ARG A 186 17.33 -0.15 -11.23
CA ARG A 186 15.91 0.00 -11.59
C ARG A 186 15.30 1.10 -10.73
N ALA A 187 14.60 2.02 -11.36
CA ALA A 187 13.82 3.07 -10.72
C ALA A 187 12.34 2.95 -11.10
N SER A 188 11.46 3.26 -10.16
CA SER A 188 10.00 3.16 -10.32
C SER A 188 9.34 4.48 -10.72
N SER A 189 10.05 5.60 -10.54
CA SER A 189 9.54 6.94 -10.82
C SER A 189 10.63 7.89 -11.27
N HIS A 190 10.20 9.04 -11.80
CA HIS A 190 11.10 10.12 -12.17
C HIS A 190 11.97 10.59 -10.99
N TRP A 191 11.35 10.78 -9.81
CA TRP A 191 12.07 11.29 -8.64
C TRP A 191 13.13 10.31 -8.11
N ILE A 192 12.90 9.01 -8.25
CA ILE A 192 13.90 7.98 -7.93
C ILE A 192 15.06 7.99 -8.94
N VAL A 193 14.78 8.27 -10.22
CA VAL A 193 15.85 8.49 -11.21
C VAL A 193 16.71 9.68 -10.81
N GLU A 194 16.09 10.79 -10.44
CA GLU A 194 16.82 12.00 -10.01
C GLU A 194 17.60 11.76 -8.70
N MET A 195 17.01 11.05 -7.73
CA MET A 195 17.70 10.62 -6.51
C MET A 195 18.98 9.81 -6.81
N LEU A 196 18.92 8.89 -7.75
CA LEU A 196 20.08 8.08 -8.12
C LEU A 196 21.16 8.92 -8.79
N LYS A 197 20.80 9.91 -9.60
CA LYS A 197 21.76 10.82 -10.26
C LYS A 197 22.57 11.63 -9.26
N VAL A 198 21.98 12.08 -8.12
CA VAL A 198 22.74 12.90 -7.15
C VAL A 198 23.87 12.14 -6.47
N VAL A 199 23.87 10.81 -6.53
CA VAL A 199 24.96 9.95 -6.02
C VAL A 199 25.79 9.31 -7.14
N GLY A 200 25.57 9.72 -8.40
CA GLY A 200 26.31 9.22 -9.56
C GLY A 200 25.92 7.83 -10.01
N ALA A 201 24.73 7.35 -9.63
CA ALA A 201 24.10 6.15 -10.19
C ALA A 201 23.23 6.51 -11.41
N SER A 202 22.82 5.51 -12.18
CA SER A 202 21.85 5.66 -13.27
C SER A 202 20.55 4.92 -12.96
N GLY A 203 19.41 5.62 -13.09
CA GLY A 203 18.07 5.04 -12.92
C GLY A 203 17.52 4.58 -14.26
N HIS A 204 16.98 3.36 -14.30
CA HIS A 204 16.40 2.74 -15.48
C HIS A 204 14.98 2.29 -15.18
N ASN A 205 14.02 2.64 -16.05
CA ASN A 205 12.66 2.17 -15.92
C ASN A 205 12.56 0.73 -16.47
N VAL A 206 12.56 -0.25 -15.57
CA VAL A 206 12.38 -1.67 -15.88
C VAL A 206 11.03 -2.13 -15.30
N PRO A 207 10.14 -2.72 -16.10
CA PRO A 207 8.89 -3.29 -15.63
C PRO A 207 9.10 -4.31 -14.51
N MET A 208 8.16 -4.40 -13.56
CA MET A 208 8.29 -5.26 -12.38
C MET A 208 8.51 -6.74 -12.74
N ASN A 209 7.79 -7.23 -13.76
CA ASN A 209 7.90 -8.60 -14.25
C ASN A 209 9.22 -8.91 -14.99
N GLU A 210 9.99 -7.90 -15.37
CA GLU A 210 11.27 -8.03 -16.07
C GLU A 210 12.48 -7.89 -15.15
N MET A 211 12.27 -7.44 -13.90
CA MET A 211 13.37 -7.14 -12.95
C MET A 211 14.28 -8.35 -12.70
N PHE A 212 13.70 -9.55 -12.53
CA PHE A 212 14.50 -10.76 -12.29
C PHE A 212 15.48 -11.03 -13.44
N THR A 213 14.96 -11.01 -14.68
CA THR A 213 15.80 -11.22 -15.87
C THR A 213 16.83 -10.12 -16.04
N ALA A 214 16.46 -8.87 -15.80
CA ALA A 214 17.37 -7.73 -15.90
C ALA A 214 18.51 -7.79 -14.88
N LEU A 215 18.24 -8.19 -13.64
CA LEU A 215 19.26 -8.44 -12.61
C LEU A 215 20.15 -9.62 -12.99
N LYS A 216 19.55 -10.74 -13.38
CA LYS A 216 20.28 -11.96 -13.73
C LYS A 216 21.21 -11.79 -14.92
N SER A 217 20.82 -10.97 -15.91
CA SER A 217 21.62 -10.67 -17.12
C SER A 217 22.61 -9.51 -16.95
N GLY A 218 22.58 -8.81 -15.79
CA GLY A 218 23.44 -7.63 -15.56
C GLY A 218 23.05 -6.38 -16.34
N VAL A 219 21.83 -6.33 -16.88
CA VAL A 219 21.25 -5.11 -17.48
C VAL A 219 21.11 -4.03 -16.40
N ILE A 220 20.74 -4.43 -15.18
CA ILE A 220 20.78 -3.61 -13.98
C ILE A 220 21.63 -4.29 -12.90
N ASP A 221 22.28 -3.49 -12.05
CA ASP A 221 23.06 -3.96 -10.91
C ASP A 221 22.19 -4.12 -9.66
N GLY A 222 21.03 -3.45 -9.63
CA GLY A 222 20.12 -3.47 -8.48
C GLY A 222 18.78 -2.82 -8.79
N ALA A 223 17.91 -2.77 -7.79
CA ALA A 223 16.57 -2.20 -7.93
C ALA A 223 16.17 -1.37 -6.70
N CYS A 224 15.67 -0.16 -6.95
CA CYS A 224 14.93 0.64 -5.98
C CYS A 224 13.49 0.10 -5.93
N THR A 225 13.11 -0.54 -4.84
CA THR A 225 11.78 -1.15 -4.65
C THR A 225 11.57 -1.53 -3.18
N GLY A 226 10.34 -1.93 -2.81
CA GLY A 226 10.05 -2.45 -1.48
C GLY A 226 10.65 -3.84 -1.25
N LEU A 227 11.10 -4.14 -0.02
CA LEU A 227 11.69 -5.43 0.35
C LEU A 227 10.76 -6.61 0.03
N VAL A 228 9.47 -6.46 0.32
CA VAL A 228 8.49 -7.52 0.02
C VAL A 228 8.37 -7.78 -1.48
N THR A 229 8.33 -6.72 -2.29
CA THR A 229 8.35 -6.86 -3.76
C THR A 229 9.63 -7.53 -4.23
N TYR A 230 10.76 -7.19 -3.63
CA TYR A 230 12.04 -7.78 -3.94
C TYR A 230 12.08 -9.27 -3.62
N GLN A 231 11.54 -9.66 -2.47
CA GLN A 231 11.46 -11.05 -2.04
C GLN A 231 10.41 -11.84 -2.84
N SER A 232 9.16 -11.33 -2.97
CA SER A 232 8.08 -12.04 -3.65
C SER A 232 8.30 -12.19 -5.17
N GLY A 233 9.09 -11.29 -5.76
CA GLY A 233 9.52 -11.38 -7.15
C GLY A 233 10.70 -12.33 -7.39
N GLY A 234 11.19 -13.03 -6.35
CA GLY A 234 12.34 -13.93 -6.43
C GLY A 234 13.69 -13.22 -6.65
N LEU A 235 13.72 -11.88 -6.52
CA LEU A 235 14.90 -11.08 -6.88
C LEU A 235 16.10 -11.37 -5.98
N MET A 236 15.86 -11.86 -4.75
CA MET A 236 16.91 -12.34 -3.83
C MET A 236 17.75 -13.50 -4.41
N GLU A 237 17.18 -14.29 -5.32
CA GLU A 237 17.91 -15.38 -6.00
C GLU A 237 18.87 -14.84 -7.07
N ALA A 238 18.53 -13.70 -7.67
CA ALA A 238 19.38 -13.05 -8.68
C ALA A 238 20.48 -12.19 -8.03
N ALA A 239 20.13 -11.48 -6.95
CA ALA A 239 21.01 -10.57 -6.23
C ALA A 239 20.68 -10.56 -4.72
N PRO A 240 21.38 -11.34 -3.87
CA PRO A 240 20.98 -11.68 -2.50
C PRO A 240 21.32 -10.59 -1.47
N TYR A 241 21.30 -9.34 -1.86
CA TYR A 241 21.60 -8.21 -1.00
C TYR A 241 20.43 -7.21 -0.98
N TYR A 242 20.19 -6.62 0.19
CA TYR A 242 19.19 -5.55 0.28
C TYR A 242 19.58 -4.55 1.38
N THR A 243 19.57 -3.27 1.02
CA THR A 243 19.76 -2.18 1.98
C THR A 243 18.46 -1.45 2.17
N ILE A 244 17.87 -1.55 3.36
CA ILE A 244 16.67 -0.77 3.73
C ILE A 244 17.07 0.69 3.85
N ALA A 245 16.40 1.55 3.11
CA ALA A 245 16.59 2.99 3.14
C ALA A 245 15.21 3.67 3.00
N PRO A 246 14.78 4.52 3.95
CA PRO A 246 13.45 5.12 3.95
C PRO A 246 13.39 6.32 2.98
N TYR A 247 13.75 6.09 1.72
CA TYR A 247 13.81 7.19 0.74
C TYR A 247 12.43 7.60 0.23
N GLU A 248 11.43 6.74 0.34
CA GLU A 248 10.04 7.08 0.05
C GLU A 248 9.07 6.25 0.89
N PRO A 249 7.89 6.77 1.23
CA PRO A 249 6.87 6.03 1.98
C PRO A 249 5.91 5.23 1.09
N GLY A 250 6.09 5.23 -0.23
CA GLY A 250 5.34 4.40 -1.19
C GLY A 250 3.84 4.59 -1.14
N LEU A 251 3.35 5.82 -1.34
CA LEU A 251 1.92 6.12 -1.29
C LEU A 251 1.11 5.35 -2.34
N ILE A 252 0.10 4.64 -1.87
CA ILE A 252 -0.81 3.84 -2.68
C ILE A 252 -2.25 4.16 -2.32
N GLY A 253 -3.12 4.26 -3.32
CA GLY A 253 -4.54 4.50 -3.12
C GLY A 253 -5.42 3.48 -3.84
N LEU A 254 -6.49 3.04 -3.17
CA LEU A 254 -7.63 2.48 -3.85
C LEU A 254 -8.53 3.63 -4.29
N THR A 255 -8.83 3.68 -5.58
CA THR A 255 -9.70 4.71 -6.17
C THR A 255 -10.90 4.10 -6.87
N ILE A 256 -11.94 4.88 -7.06
CA ILE A 256 -13.13 4.53 -7.84
C ILE A 256 -13.44 5.64 -8.85
N ASN A 257 -13.82 5.28 -10.06
CA ASN A 257 -14.32 6.22 -11.04
C ASN A 257 -15.60 6.90 -10.54
N LYS A 258 -15.68 8.24 -10.61
CA LYS A 258 -16.82 9.01 -10.10
C LYS A 258 -18.13 8.64 -10.78
N ASN A 259 -18.11 8.39 -12.09
CA ASN A 259 -19.31 8.01 -12.84
C ASN A 259 -19.74 6.58 -12.49
N SER A 260 -18.80 5.65 -12.30
CA SER A 260 -19.11 4.28 -11.88
C SER A 260 -19.74 4.28 -10.49
N LEU A 261 -19.20 5.06 -9.55
CA LEU A 261 -19.83 5.23 -8.24
C LEU A 261 -21.23 5.85 -8.34
N ALA A 262 -21.40 6.90 -9.13
CA ALA A 262 -22.67 7.60 -9.28
C ALA A 262 -23.80 6.75 -9.91
N LYS A 263 -23.45 5.76 -10.73
CA LYS A 263 -24.42 4.80 -11.31
C LYS A 263 -25.02 3.84 -10.28
N LEU A 264 -24.38 3.67 -9.12
CA LEU A 264 -24.89 2.81 -8.06
C LEU A 264 -25.99 3.50 -7.27
N PRO A 265 -26.98 2.77 -6.72
CA PRO A 265 -27.91 3.29 -5.72
C PRO A 265 -27.16 3.92 -4.54
N LYS A 266 -27.75 4.94 -3.91
CA LYS A 266 -27.13 5.73 -2.84
C LYS A 266 -26.68 4.88 -1.65
N ASP A 267 -27.45 3.86 -1.30
CA ASP A 267 -27.14 2.91 -0.23
C ASP A 267 -25.89 2.09 -0.57
N LEU A 268 -25.72 1.64 -1.83
CA LEU A 268 -24.51 0.92 -2.26
C LEU A 268 -23.29 1.84 -2.33
N GLN A 269 -23.45 3.09 -2.76
CA GLN A 269 -22.39 4.10 -2.64
C GLN A 269 -21.94 4.25 -1.18
N GLY A 270 -22.90 4.40 -0.27
CA GLY A 270 -22.63 4.50 1.17
C GLY A 270 -21.94 3.26 1.75
N ILE A 271 -22.30 2.07 1.29
CA ILE A 271 -21.66 0.80 1.70
C ILE A 271 -20.18 0.79 1.28
N ILE A 272 -19.87 1.13 0.03
CA ILE A 272 -18.47 1.20 -0.45
C ILE A 272 -17.66 2.17 0.41
N LEU A 273 -18.12 3.42 0.52
CA LEU A 273 -17.42 4.48 1.25
C LEU A 273 -17.21 4.11 2.72
N LYS A 274 -18.27 3.63 3.39
CA LYS A 274 -18.20 3.25 4.81
C LYS A 274 -17.29 2.04 5.02
N THR A 275 -17.36 1.04 4.15
CA THR A 275 -16.50 -0.16 4.28
C THR A 275 -15.04 0.21 4.09
N CYS A 276 -14.71 1.04 3.10
CA CYS A 276 -13.34 1.51 2.89
C CYS A 276 -12.83 2.30 4.11
N ALA A 277 -13.61 3.25 4.63
CA ALA A 277 -13.25 4.02 5.80
C ALA A 277 -13.01 3.14 7.05
N LEU A 278 -13.84 2.12 7.27
CA LEU A 278 -13.68 1.17 8.38
C LEU A 278 -12.46 0.24 8.20
N GLN A 279 -12.10 -0.08 6.96
CA GLN A 279 -10.95 -0.96 6.69
C GLN A 279 -9.63 -0.20 6.60
N GLU A 280 -9.64 1.10 6.39
CA GLU A 280 -8.40 1.88 6.26
C GLU A 280 -7.43 1.70 7.44
N PRO A 281 -7.85 1.80 8.73
CA PRO A 281 -6.96 1.53 9.86
C PRO A 281 -6.44 0.09 9.87
N VAL A 282 -7.29 -0.90 9.51
CA VAL A 282 -6.92 -2.32 9.47
C VAL A 282 -5.86 -2.59 8.41
N VAL A 283 -6.02 -1.99 7.22
CA VAL A 283 -5.04 -2.07 6.13
C VAL A 283 -3.72 -1.41 6.55
N ARG A 284 -3.79 -0.25 7.18
CA ARG A 284 -2.59 0.44 7.70
C ARG A 284 -1.84 -0.41 8.71
N GLU A 285 -2.56 -0.98 9.70
CA GLU A 285 -1.97 -1.87 10.70
C GLU A 285 -1.33 -3.09 10.04
N HIS A 286 -1.99 -3.68 9.03
CA HIS A 286 -1.43 -4.79 8.26
C HIS A 286 -0.07 -4.43 7.65
N PHE A 287 0.08 -3.22 7.08
CA PHE A 287 1.36 -2.77 6.54
C PHE A 287 2.39 -2.43 7.60
N GLN A 288 1.97 -1.91 8.75
CA GLN A 288 2.90 -1.55 9.83
C GLN A 288 3.42 -2.77 10.61
N THR A 289 2.59 -3.79 10.80
CA THR A 289 2.90 -4.92 11.68
C THR A 289 3.01 -6.26 10.97
N GLY A 290 2.23 -6.46 9.90
CA GLY A 290 2.09 -7.75 9.24
C GLY A 290 3.06 -7.96 8.08
N TYR A 291 3.46 -6.90 7.42
CA TYR A 291 4.29 -6.99 6.23
C TYR A 291 5.74 -7.32 6.56
N LEU A 292 6.27 -6.73 7.65
CA LEU A 292 7.52 -7.16 8.27
C LEU A 292 7.26 -7.99 9.53
N SER A 293 6.30 -8.90 9.50
CA SER A 293 6.20 -9.86 10.59
C SER A 293 7.59 -10.46 10.84
N LYS A 294 7.93 -10.60 12.12
CA LYS A 294 9.22 -11.20 12.51
C LYS A 294 9.52 -12.48 11.71
N GLY A 295 8.47 -13.28 11.42
CA GLY A 295 8.59 -14.49 10.62
C GLY A 295 9.00 -14.26 9.17
N LEU A 296 8.56 -13.18 8.53
CA LEU A 296 8.99 -12.85 7.17
C LEU A 296 10.45 -12.41 7.15
N MET A 297 10.86 -11.52 8.08
CA MET A 297 12.26 -11.11 8.19
C MET A 297 13.19 -12.28 8.53
N ASP A 298 12.80 -13.13 9.48
CA ASP A 298 13.55 -14.34 9.82
C ASP A 298 13.68 -15.26 8.61
N SER A 299 12.61 -15.41 7.81
CA SER A 299 12.63 -16.20 6.57
C SER A 299 13.57 -15.59 5.52
N ILE A 300 13.51 -14.28 5.31
CA ILE A 300 14.39 -13.58 4.37
C ILE A 300 15.86 -13.74 4.79
N LEU A 301 16.19 -13.47 6.04
CA LEU A 301 17.54 -13.57 6.57
C LEU A 301 18.09 -15.01 6.53
N LYS A 302 17.22 -15.99 6.76
CA LYS A 302 17.62 -17.42 6.75
C LYS A 302 17.84 -17.94 5.33
N ASN A 303 17.03 -17.52 4.36
CA ASN A 303 16.95 -18.20 3.07
C ASN A 303 17.59 -17.42 1.91
N TYR A 304 17.73 -16.08 2.02
CA TYR A 304 17.98 -15.26 0.84
C TYR A 304 19.14 -14.27 0.92
N GLY A 305 19.92 -14.25 2.00
CA GLY A 305 21.13 -13.42 2.05
C GLY A 305 21.09 -12.25 3.03
N THR A 306 21.78 -11.13 2.71
CA THR A 306 22.02 -10.05 3.65
C THR A 306 21.05 -8.91 3.47
N VAL A 307 20.25 -8.63 4.51
CA VAL A 307 19.41 -7.43 4.62
C VAL A 307 19.97 -6.54 5.73
N ARG A 308 20.18 -5.25 5.44
CA ARG A 308 20.70 -4.26 6.39
C ARG A 308 19.92 -2.96 6.30
N ALA A 309 19.79 -2.26 7.42
CA ALA A 309 19.37 -0.86 7.38
C ALA A 309 20.56 0.02 6.97
N MET A 310 20.31 1.02 6.14
CA MET A 310 21.29 2.08 5.86
C MET A 310 21.62 2.83 7.15
N HIS A 311 22.90 3.12 7.36
CA HIS A 311 23.33 3.81 8.58
C HIS A 311 22.68 5.22 8.63
N PRO A 312 22.18 5.68 9.79
CA PRO A 312 21.47 6.96 9.90
C PRO A 312 22.24 8.16 9.37
N SER A 313 23.58 8.20 9.54
CA SER A 313 24.41 9.28 9.00
C SER A 313 24.47 9.28 7.47
N VAL A 314 24.40 8.11 6.84
CA VAL A 314 24.35 7.97 5.37
C VAL A 314 22.99 8.42 4.86
N VAL A 315 21.91 8.04 5.56
CA VAL A 315 20.54 8.52 5.28
C VAL A 315 20.48 10.04 5.35
N ALA A 316 21.01 10.65 6.44
CA ALA A 316 21.00 12.10 6.61
C ALA A 316 21.79 12.82 5.50
N ASN A 317 22.95 12.29 5.09
CA ASN A 317 23.73 12.84 4.00
C ASN A 317 23.00 12.72 2.66
N PHE A 318 22.39 11.57 2.39
CA PHE A 318 21.62 11.36 1.16
C PHE A 318 20.40 12.29 1.10
N ARG A 319 19.67 12.41 2.20
CA ARG A 319 18.54 13.35 2.32
C ARG A 319 18.97 14.76 1.91
N LYS A 320 20.06 15.25 2.50
CA LYS A 320 20.60 16.60 2.18
C LYS A 320 20.89 16.79 0.68
N LEU A 321 21.40 15.76 0.02
CA LEU A 321 21.65 15.80 -1.43
C LEU A 321 20.32 15.80 -2.23
N CYS A 322 19.24 15.27 -1.67
CA CYS A 322 17.93 15.21 -2.34
C CYS A 322 17.07 16.46 -2.11
N GLU A 323 17.36 17.31 -1.11
CA GLU A 323 16.56 18.50 -0.82
C GLU A 323 16.30 19.41 -2.04
N PRO A 324 17.25 19.65 -2.95
CA PRO A 324 16.98 20.44 -4.15
C PRO A 324 15.91 19.87 -5.07
N LEU A 325 15.71 18.55 -5.05
CA LEU A 325 14.67 17.87 -5.83
C LEU A 325 13.25 18.25 -5.37
N TRP A 326 13.08 18.54 -4.07
CA TRP A 326 11.80 18.94 -3.52
C TRP A 326 11.35 20.30 -4.04
N ASP A 327 12.29 21.24 -4.15
CA ASP A 327 12.02 22.57 -4.71
C ASP A 327 11.78 22.51 -6.22
N GLN A 328 12.47 21.61 -6.94
CA GLN A 328 12.19 21.34 -8.36
C GLN A 328 10.78 20.80 -8.57
N TRP A 329 10.31 19.88 -7.71
CA TRP A 329 8.94 19.40 -7.75
C TRP A 329 7.95 20.54 -7.55
N ALA A 330 8.15 21.39 -6.53
CA ALA A 330 7.25 22.50 -6.24
C ALA A 330 7.18 23.49 -7.41
N GLN A 331 8.29 23.75 -8.10
CA GLN A 331 8.35 24.57 -9.31
C GLN A 331 7.59 23.92 -10.47
N GLN A 332 7.77 22.62 -10.67
CA GLN A 332 7.12 21.87 -11.76
C GLN A 332 5.60 21.84 -11.60
N VAL A 333 5.12 21.64 -10.38
CA VAL A 333 3.67 21.57 -10.07
C VAL A 333 3.04 22.96 -10.10
N GLY A 334 3.77 23.97 -9.67
CA GLY A 334 3.27 25.34 -9.54
C GLY A 334 2.45 25.56 -8.26
N PRO A 335 1.83 26.76 -8.12
CA PRO A 335 1.00 27.04 -6.96
C PRO A 335 -0.19 26.05 -6.86
N PRO A 336 -0.50 25.49 -5.69
CA PRO A 336 -0.04 25.80 -4.34
C PRO A 336 1.08 24.87 -3.80
N ALA A 337 1.83 24.17 -4.64
CA ALA A 337 2.77 23.11 -4.24
C ALA A 337 3.85 23.59 -3.25
N GLY A 338 4.35 24.82 -3.43
CA GLY A 338 5.34 25.39 -2.52
C GLY A 338 4.84 25.52 -1.09
N GLU A 339 3.59 25.93 -0.89
CA GLU A 339 3.00 26.03 0.45
C GLU A 339 2.78 24.65 1.07
N VAL A 340 2.32 23.67 0.29
CA VAL A 340 2.15 22.30 0.75
C VAL A 340 3.50 21.69 1.13
N LEU A 341 4.53 21.86 0.31
CA LEU A 341 5.87 21.38 0.61
C LEU A 341 6.41 21.98 1.92
N LYS A 342 6.21 23.28 2.14
CA LYS A 342 6.60 23.96 3.38
C LYS A 342 5.89 23.35 4.60
N ARG A 343 4.60 23.09 4.52
CA ARG A 343 3.83 22.45 5.60
C ARG A 343 4.32 21.04 5.88
N VAL A 344 4.63 20.24 4.85
CA VAL A 344 5.17 18.89 5.02
C VAL A 344 6.56 18.92 5.65
N LYS A 345 7.45 19.83 5.20
CA LYS A 345 8.78 20.02 5.82
C LYS A 345 8.66 20.40 7.32
N GLU A 346 7.71 21.27 7.68
CA GLU A 346 7.48 21.66 9.07
C GLU A 346 6.91 20.50 9.90
N PHE A 347 6.04 19.67 9.33
CA PHE A 347 5.54 18.47 9.98
C PHE A 347 6.69 17.48 10.25
N ASP A 348 7.52 17.18 9.26
CA ASP A 348 8.69 16.31 9.38
C ASP A 348 9.67 16.81 10.47
N ARG A 349 9.92 18.13 10.51
CA ARG A 349 10.74 18.72 11.58
C ARG A 349 10.18 18.43 12.97
N LYS A 350 8.89 18.69 13.19
CA LYS A 350 8.20 18.43 14.47
C LYS A 350 8.17 16.94 14.81
N TRP A 351 7.93 16.10 13.81
CA TRP A 351 7.97 14.64 13.98
C TRP A 351 9.35 14.19 14.45
N SER A 352 10.41 14.62 13.80
CA SER A 352 11.79 14.28 14.14
C SER A 352 12.18 14.74 15.55
N GLU A 353 11.71 15.92 15.98
CA GLU A 353 11.94 16.45 17.32
C GLU A 353 11.19 15.63 18.41
N SER A 354 10.00 15.13 18.09
CA SER A 354 9.19 14.32 19.02
C SER A 354 9.76 12.91 19.30
N LYS A 355 10.72 12.47 18.49
CA LYS A 355 11.35 11.13 18.58
C LYS A 355 12.74 11.16 19.25
N LYS A 356 13.25 12.33 19.56
CA LYS A 356 14.49 12.54 20.36
C LYS A 356 14.19 12.48 21.84
#